data_efa2e7df4601ec1697c8c7f78ceb35e3
#
_entry.id   efa2e7df4601ec1697c8c7f78ceb35e3
#
_cell.length_a   1.000
_cell.length_b   1.000
_cell.length_c   1.000
_cell.angle_alpha   90.00
_cell.angle_beta   90.00
_cell.angle_gamma   90.00
#
_symmetry.space_group_name_H-M   'P 1'
#
loop_
_entity.id
_entity.type
_entity.pdbx_description
1 polymer ?
#
loop_
_entity_poly.entity_id
_entity_poly.type
_entity_poly.pdbx_seq_one_letter_code
_entity_poly.pdbx_strand_id
1 'polypeptide(L)'
;ASIVFSSGTTGEQKGVLITHGNFVRLVLQVGAAYSEVVTDRATTIILLPLAHILAQGLQLVSIHAGMKVIHESDPKSAVAAMGEVRPTFMVVVPRILEKIRSAARAKAAARRLGGVFASAERTAIAWGEHLERAQHSPGLAPPRGLAIRHAFYDRLFYGKLRALMGGRIDYLLSGASPLDADLCNFYAGISVPVIEGYGLTETTAPVTGIRVGGARAGSV
;
A
#
# COMPACT_ATOMS: atom_id res chain seq x y z
N ALA A 1 5.52 24.89 -12.73
CA ALA A 1 4.52 24.03 -12.23
C ALA A 1 4.36 24.12 -10.70
N SER A 2 5.27 23.61 -9.88
CA SER A 2 5.15 23.62 -8.42
C SER A 2 6.51 23.85 -7.75
N ILE A 3 6.49 24.43 -6.55
CA ILE A 3 7.64 24.44 -5.64
C ILE A 3 7.25 23.61 -4.44
N VAL A 4 7.99 22.54 -4.19
CA VAL A 4 7.76 21.64 -3.06
C VAL A 4 8.93 21.76 -2.10
N PHE A 5 8.66 22.09 -0.85
CA PHE A 5 9.70 22.21 0.16
C PHE A 5 10.06 20.85 0.74
N SER A 6 11.35 20.52 0.72
CA SER A 6 11.90 19.37 1.41
C SER A 6 12.62 19.80 2.70
N SER A 7 12.54 18.97 3.73
CA SER A 7 13.33 19.17 4.97
C SER A 7 14.78 18.79 4.71
N GLY A 8 15.58 19.66 4.14
CA GLY A 8 16.98 19.38 3.84
C GLY A 8 17.75 18.76 5.03
N THR A 9 18.76 17.94 4.73
CA THR A 9 19.64 17.30 5.73
C THR A 9 20.38 18.31 6.63
N THR A 10 20.43 19.57 6.23
CA THR A 10 21.06 20.70 6.95
C THR A 10 20.09 21.47 7.85
N GLY A 11 18.82 21.06 7.97
CA GLY A 11 17.80 21.73 8.80
C GLY A 11 17.11 22.92 8.12
N GLU A 12 17.64 23.47 7.04
CA GLU A 12 16.96 24.51 6.26
C GLU A 12 16.07 23.89 5.20
N GLN A 13 14.84 24.42 5.07
CA GLN A 13 13.91 23.98 4.03
C GLN A 13 14.42 24.43 2.65
N LYS A 14 14.49 23.51 1.72
CA LYS A 14 14.88 23.79 0.32
C LYS A 14 13.68 23.65 -0.60
N GLY A 15 13.41 24.67 -1.42
CA GLY A 15 12.37 24.63 -2.45
C GLY A 15 12.82 23.89 -3.69
N VAL A 16 12.22 22.75 -3.97
CA VAL A 16 12.47 21.96 -5.19
C VAL A 16 11.55 22.46 -6.30
N LEU A 17 12.13 22.87 -7.40
CA LEU A 17 11.39 23.35 -8.58
C LEU A 17 10.93 22.16 -9.43
N ILE A 18 9.64 21.92 -9.46
CA ILE A 18 9.04 20.86 -10.28
C ILE A 18 8.43 21.49 -11.54
N THR A 19 8.91 21.12 -12.70
CA THR A 19 8.42 21.62 -13.99
C THR A 19 7.17 20.87 -14.45
N HIS A 20 6.43 21.42 -15.43
CA HIS A 20 5.37 20.68 -16.10
C HIS A 20 5.90 19.41 -16.78
N GLY A 21 7.09 19.48 -17.39
CA GLY A 21 7.74 18.34 -18.03
C GLY A 21 8.04 17.19 -17.06
N ASN A 22 8.41 17.51 -15.79
CA ASN A 22 8.59 16.50 -14.76
C ASN A 22 7.28 15.76 -14.47
N PHE A 23 6.19 16.49 -14.25
CA PHE A 23 4.87 15.89 -14.00
C PHE A 23 4.35 15.08 -15.17
N VAL A 24 4.49 15.58 -16.40
CA VAL A 24 4.06 14.82 -17.60
C VAL A 24 4.81 13.50 -17.71
N ARG A 25 6.13 13.50 -17.52
CA ARG A 25 6.92 12.27 -17.53
C ARG A 25 6.53 11.31 -16.42
N LEU A 26 6.33 11.80 -15.20
CA LEU A 26 5.83 11.01 -14.07
C LEU A 26 4.52 10.30 -14.44
N VAL A 27 3.53 11.07 -14.91
CA VAL A 27 2.20 10.56 -15.24
C VAL A 27 2.26 9.47 -16.31
N LEU A 28 3.01 9.70 -17.38
CA LEU A 28 3.15 8.73 -18.47
C LEU A 28 3.88 7.46 -18.02
N GLN A 29 4.97 7.60 -17.26
CA GLN A 29 5.75 6.46 -16.78
C GLN A 29 5.01 5.63 -15.74
N VAL A 30 4.36 6.28 -14.77
CA VAL A 30 3.58 5.57 -13.73
C VAL A 30 2.33 4.94 -14.36
N GLY A 31 1.62 5.63 -15.25
CA GLY A 31 0.47 5.07 -15.95
C GLY A 31 0.83 3.84 -16.78
N ALA A 32 1.98 3.86 -17.46
CA ALA A 32 2.46 2.70 -18.22
C ALA A 32 2.96 1.56 -17.33
N ALA A 33 3.67 1.88 -16.22
CA ALA A 33 4.26 0.88 -15.33
C ALA A 33 3.21 0.14 -14.47
N TYR A 34 2.09 0.78 -14.17
CA TYR A 34 1.02 0.27 -13.30
C TYR A 34 -0.35 0.27 -14.02
N SER A 35 -0.35 0.01 -15.33
CA SER A 35 -1.56 0.01 -16.16
C SER A 35 -2.63 -0.97 -15.71
N GLU A 36 -2.28 -1.98 -14.91
CA GLU A 36 -3.22 -2.96 -14.34
C GLU A 36 -4.13 -2.35 -13.26
N VAL A 37 -3.64 -1.35 -12.52
CA VAL A 37 -4.35 -0.72 -11.40
C VAL A 37 -4.67 0.76 -11.65
N VAL A 38 -3.98 1.40 -12.59
CA VAL A 38 -4.18 2.80 -12.98
C VAL A 38 -5.08 2.85 -14.21
N THR A 39 -6.40 2.75 -13.99
CA THR A 39 -7.40 2.68 -15.05
C THR A 39 -8.58 3.62 -14.76
N ASP A 40 -9.41 3.90 -15.75
CA ASP A 40 -10.64 4.69 -15.60
C ASP A 40 -11.69 4.07 -14.66
N ARG A 41 -11.57 2.78 -14.37
CA ARG A 41 -12.43 2.06 -13.42
C ARG A 41 -11.89 2.06 -12.00
N ALA A 42 -10.66 2.49 -11.82
CA ALA A 42 -10.00 2.49 -10.52
C ALA A 42 -10.56 3.60 -9.62
N THR A 43 -10.55 3.31 -8.32
CA THR A 43 -10.92 4.26 -7.27
C THR A 43 -9.79 4.36 -6.27
N THR A 44 -9.39 5.57 -5.94
CA THR A 44 -8.33 5.82 -4.96
C THR A 44 -8.75 6.85 -3.92
N ILE A 45 -8.12 6.78 -2.75
CA ILE A 45 -8.22 7.80 -1.70
C ILE A 45 -6.85 8.42 -1.51
N ILE A 46 -6.76 9.73 -1.61
CA ILE A 46 -5.56 10.49 -1.29
C ILE A 46 -5.63 10.88 0.17
N LEU A 47 -4.81 10.20 1.00
CA LEU A 47 -4.68 10.45 2.44
C LEU A 47 -3.51 11.37 2.78
N LEU A 48 -2.60 11.57 1.83
CA LEU A 48 -1.41 12.38 2.01
C LEU A 48 -1.70 13.84 1.67
N PRO A 49 -1.10 14.80 2.41
CA PRO A 49 -1.23 16.21 2.08
C PRO A 49 -0.73 16.50 0.66
N LEU A 50 -1.47 17.31 -0.10
CA LEU A 50 -1.05 17.74 -1.45
C LEU A 50 0.21 18.64 -1.45
N ALA A 51 0.70 19.06 -0.28
CA ALA A 51 2.00 19.65 -0.13
C ALA A 51 3.16 18.67 -0.43
N HIS A 52 2.91 17.36 -0.35
CA HIS A 52 3.86 16.32 -0.68
C HIS A 52 3.82 15.95 -2.16
N ILE A 53 5.00 15.79 -2.77
CA ILE A 53 5.15 15.43 -4.19
C ILE A 53 4.44 14.11 -4.54
N LEU A 54 4.45 13.14 -3.63
CA LEU A 54 3.81 11.84 -3.84
C LEU A 54 2.28 11.98 -3.99
N ALA A 55 1.65 12.85 -3.18
CA ALA A 55 0.21 13.11 -3.29
C ALA A 55 -0.14 13.88 -4.58
N GLN A 56 0.68 14.88 -4.95
CA GLN A 56 0.52 15.61 -6.21
C GLN A 56 0.66 14.66 -7.41
N GLY A 57 1.67 13.79 -7.38
CA GLY A 57 1.89 12.79 -8.42
C GLY A 57 0.70 11.84 -8.56
N LEU A 58 0.21 11.28 -7.45
CA LEU A 58 -0.96 10.41 -7.46
C LEU A 58 -2.21 11.13 -8.01
N GLN A 59 -2.43 12.37 -7.61
CA GLN A 59 -3.56 13.16 -8.13
C GLN A 59 -3.47 13.34 -9.64
N LEU A 60 -2.30 13.70 -10.17
CA LEU A 60 -2.12 13.93 -11.60
C LEU A 60 -2.23 12.62 -12.41
N VAL A 61 -1.65 11.53 -11.91
CA VAL A 61 -1.81 10.18 -12.49
C VAL A 61 -3.30 9.80 -12.52
N SER A 62 -4.01 10.05 -11.43
CA SER A 62 -5.42 9.70 -11.33
C SER A 62 -6.30 10.52 -12.30
N ILE A 63 -6.02 11.82 -12.45
CA ILE A 63 -6.71 12.68 -13.43
C ILE A 63 -6.45 12.19 -14.86
N HIS A 64 -5.18 11.89 -15.18
CA HIS A 64 -4.80 11.40 -16.50
C HIS A 64 -5.49 10.09 -16.86
N ALA A 65 -5.58 9.17 -15.91
CA ALA A 65 -6.19 7.86 -16.11
C ALA A 65 -7.73 7.87 -15.99
N GLY A 66 -8.35 9.00 -15.65
CA GLY A 66 -9.80 9.07 -15.42
C GLY A 66 -10.28 8.33 -14.16
N MET A 67 -9.40 8.14 -13.18
CA MET A 67 -9.73 7.44 -11.94
C MET A 67 -10.72 8.24 -11.08
N LYS A 68 -11.53 7.54 -10.30
CA LYS A 68 -12.31 8.16 -9.23
C LYS A 68 -11.39 8.47 -8.03
N VAL A 69 -11.30 9.76 -7.69
CA VAL A 69 -10.41 10.24 -6.61
C VAL A 69 -11.24 10.84 -5.48
N ILE A 70 -10.93 10.44 -4.26
CA ILE A 70 -11.48 11.02 -3.05
C ILE A 70 -10.32 11.57 -2.21
N HIS A 71 -10.47 12.77 -1.69
CA HIS A 71 -9.53 13.37 -0.75
C HIS A 71 -10.05 13.20 0.67
N GLU A 72 -9.20 12.66 1.55
CA GLU A 72 -9.48 12.56 2.98
C GLU A 72 -8.30 13.14 3.76
N SER A 73 -8.53 14.24 4.44
CA SER A 73 -7.46 14.98 5.14
C SER A 73 -7.22 14.50 6.57
N ASP A 74 -8.19 13.80 7.18
CA ASP A 74 -8.03 13.30 8.55
C ASP A 74 -7.52 11.85 8.55
N PRO A 75 -6.29 11.59 9.01
CA PRO A 75 -5.78 10.23 9.12
C PRO A 75 -6.56 9.34 10.09
N LYS A 76 -7.41 9.91 10.94
CA LYS A 76 -8.25 9.13 11.86
C LYS A 76 -9.45 8.51 11.15
N SER A 77 -9.97 9.19 10.13
CA SER A 77 -11.09 8.73 9.31
C SER A 77 -10.67 7.79 8.17
N ALA A 78 -9.36 7.61 7.93
CA ALA A 78 -8.83 6.82 6.80
C ALA A 78 -9.48 5.44 6.67
N VAL A 79 -9.61 4.68 7.77
CA VAL A 79 -10.21 3.33 7.74
C VAL A 79 -11.71 3.38 7.44
N ALA A 80 -12.42 4.38 7.97
CA ALA A 80 -13.84 4.57 7.68
C ALA A 80 -14.05 4.93 6.20
N ALA A 81 -13.24 5.86 5.69
CA ALA A 81 -13.24 6.24 4.28
C ALA A 81 -12.93 5.06 3.36
N MET A 82 -11.96 4.19 3.71
CA MET A 82 -11.70 2.96 2.95
C MET A 82 -12.93 2.06 2.88
N GLY A 83 -13.63 1.87 3.98
CA GLY A 83 -14.84 1.04 4.05
C GLY A 83 -15.99 1.59 3.19
N GLU A 84 -16.16 2.90 3.17
CA GLU A 84 -17.22 3.59 2.43
C GLU A 84 -16.92 3.69 0.94
N VAL A 85 -15.73 4.18 0.60
CA VAL A 85 -15.29 4.45 -0.79
C VAL A 85 -14.97 3.16 -1.54
N ARG A 86 -14.47 2.14 -0.84
CA ARG A 86 -14.05 0.84 -1.38
C ARG A 86 -13.02 1.00 -2.50
N PRO A 87 -11.84 1.57 -2.18
CA PRO A 87 -10.81 1.82 -3.18
C PRO A 87 -10.28 0.52 -3.79
N THR A 88 -9.80 0.60 -5.03
CA THR A 88 -9.13 -0.51 -5.72
C THR A 88 -7.62 -0.41 -5.62
N PHE A 89 -7.10 0.82 -5.51
CA PHE A 89 -5.69 1.13 -5.39
C PHE A 89 -5.49 2.31 -4.45
N MET A 90 -4.44 2.30 -3.65
CA MET A 90 -4.07 3.44 -2.79
C MET A 90 -2.56 3.57 -2.66
N VAL A 91 -2.11 4.81 -2.52
CA VAL A 91 -0.77 5.11 -2.05
C VAL A 91 -0.84 5.40 -0.55
N VAL A 92 -0.05 4.70 0.21
CA VAL A 92 0.00 4.77 1.68
C VAL A 92 1.43 4.91 2.19
N VAL A 93 1.56 5.33 3.43
CA VAL A 93 2.84 5.24 4.16
C VAL A 93 2.78 4.06 5.14
N PRO A 94 3.92 3.43 5.49
CA PRO A 94 3.96 2.26 6.38
C PRO A 94 3.19 2.44 7.68
N ARG A 95 3.22 3.63 8.25
CA ARG A 95 2.50 3.96 9.50
C ARG A 95 0.99 3.72 9.43
N ILE A 96 0.37 3.90 8.27
CA ILE A 96 -1.07 3.62 8.10
C ILE A 96 -1.31 2.12 8.19
N LEU A 97 -0.45 1.32 7.56
CA LEU A 97 -0.52 -0.14 7.59
C LEU A 97 -0.32 -0.68 9.02
N GLU A 98 0.70 -0.17 9.72
CA GLU A 98 0.94 -0.50 11.13
C GLU A 98 -0.26 -0.18 12.01
N LYS A 99 -0.87 0.99 11.81
CA LYS A 99 -2.06 1.43 12.56
C LYS A 99 -3.25 0.50 12.34
N ILE A 100 -3.51 0.09 11.10
CA ILE A 100 -4.59 -0.85 10.78
C ILE A 100 -4.33 -2.21 11.46
N ARG A 101 -3.11 -2.76 11.35
CA ARG A 101 -2.72 -4.02 11.99
C ARG A 101 -2.85 -3.93 13.52
N SER A 102 -2.35 -2.85 14.12
CA SER A 102 -2.41 -2.64 15.57
C SER A 102 -3.84 -2.48 16.08
N ALA A 103 -4.71 -1.76 15.35
CA ALA A 103 -6.12 -1.64 15.70
C ALA A 103 -6.85 -3.00 15.65
N ALA A 104 -6.54 -3.83 14.65
CA ALA A 104 -7.08 -5.18 14.56
C ALA A 104 -6.65 -6.05 15.75
N ARG A 105 -5.36 -5.98 16.13
CA ARG A 105 -4.80 -6.67 17.31
C ARG A 105 -5.50 -6.23 18.60
N ALA A 106 -5.65 -4.92 18.80
CA ALA A 106 -6.35 -4.37 19.97
C ALA A 106 -7.81 -4.84 20.03
N LYS A 107 -8.52 -4.83 18.89
CA LYS A 107 -9.91 -5.30 18.80
C LYS A 107 -10.04 -6.81 19.10
N ALA A 108 -9.10 -7.62 18.67
CA ALA A 108 -9.04 -9.04 18.99
C ALA A 108 -8.77 -9.27 20.48
N ALA A 109 -7.82 -8.53 21.07
CA ALA A 109 -7.50 -8.59 22.50
C ALA A 109 -8.69 -8.23 23.36
N ALA A 110 -9.43 -7.17 23.03
CA ALA A 110 -10.66 -6.77 23.74
C ALA A 110 -11.75 -7.86 23.72
N ARG A 111 -11.71 -8.77 22.74
CA ARG A 111 -12.60 -9.94 22.63
C ARG A 111 -12.00 -11.24 23.20
N ARG A 112 -10.90 -11.15 23.95
CA ARG A 112 -10.14 -12.30 24.49
C ARG A 112 -9.60 -13.26 23.42
N LEU A 113 -9.43 -12.77 22.18
CA LEU A 113 -8.90 -13.53 21.05
C LEU A 113 -7.49 -13.12 20.67
N GLY A 114 -6.75 -12.39 21.55
CA GLY A 114 -5.43 -11.86 21.26
C GLY A 114 -4.42 -12.94 20.87
N GLY A 115 -4.37 -14.06 21.60
CA GLY A 115 -3.47 -15.19 21.27
C GLY A 115 -3.81 -15.87 19.94
N VAL A 116 -5.13 -15.98 19.64
CA VAL A 116 -5.60 -16.55 18.37
C VAL A 116 -5.24 -15.62 17.20
N PHE A 117 -5.40 -14.31 17.39
CA PHE A 117 -5.03 -13.32 16.38
C PHE A 117 -3.51 -13.28 16.17
N ALA A 118 -2.69 -13.38 17.22
CA ALA A 118 -1.24 -13.47 17.08
C ALA A 118 -0.81 -14.71 16.27
N SER A 119 -1.51 -15.85 16.42
CA SER A 119 -1.29 -17.02 15.57
C SER A 119 -1.73 -16.78 14.13
N ALA A 120 -2.83 -16.05 13.91
CA ALA A 120 -3.28 -15.65 12.59
C ALA A 120 -2.25 -14.72 11.91
N GLU A 121 -1.68 -13.74 12.63
CA GLU A 121 -0.62 -12.87 12.09
C GLU A 121 0.58 -13.68 11.61
N ARG A 122 1.10 -14.58 12.43
CA ARG A 122 2.23 -15.46 12.03
C ARG A 122 1.89 -16.32 10.82
N THR A 123 0.65 -16.79 10.74
CA THR A 123 0.20 -17.59 9.58
C THR A 123 0.09 -16.72 8.32
N ALA A 124 -0.38 -15.48 8.42
CA ALA A 124 -0.41 -14.55 7.29
C ALA A 124 1.01 -14.21 6.80
N ILE A 125 1.95 -13.92 7.72
CA ILE A 125 3.36 -13.64 7.36
C ILE A 125 3.95 -14.86 6.64
N ALA A 126 3.85 -16.05 7.20
CA ALA A 126 4.36 -17.27 6.57
C ALA A 126 3.70 -17.58 5.21
N TRP A 127 2.44 -17.19 5.03
CA TRP A 127 1.77 -17.31 3.74
C TRP A 127 2.30 -16.28 2.73
N GLY A 128 2.54 -15.03 3.14
CA GLY A 128 3.16 -14.00 2.31
C GLY A 128 4.56 -14.40 1.84
N GLU A 129 5.40 -14.89 2.76
CA GLU A 129 6.72 -15.45 2.42
C GLU A 129 6.64 -16.63 1.45
N HIS A 130 5.61 -17.48 1.58
CA HIS A 130 5.39 -18.55 0.63
C HIS A 130 5.00 -18.01 -0.75
N LEU A 131 4.11 -17.02 -0.82
CA LEU A 131 3.71 -16.38 -2.08
C LEU A 131 4.93 -15.76 -2.78
N GLU A 132 5.81 -15.07 -2.05
CA GLU A 132 7.04 -14.49 -2.58
C GLU A 132 7.94 -15.57 -3.18
N ARG A 133 8.16 -16.68 -2.47
CA ARG A 133 8.96 -17.82 -2.97
C ARG A 133 8.34 -18.48 -4.20
N ALA A 134 7.00 -18.60 -4.22
CA ALA A 134 6.28 -19.20 -5.33
C ALA A 134 6.37 -18.37 -6.62
N GLN A 135 6.54 -17.03 -6.53
CA GLN A 135 6.79 -16.17 -7.69
C GLN A 135 8.08 -16.56 -8.43
N HIS A 136 9.12 -16.99 -7.69
CA HIS A 136 10.42 -17.38 -8.24
C HIS A 136 10.55 -18.89 -8.50
N SER A 137 9.55 -19.69 -8.08
CA SER A 137 9.55 -21.14 -8.20
C SER A 137 8.16 -21.63 -8.65
N PRO A 138 7.88 -21.57 -9.96
CA PRO A 138 6.59 -22.01 -10.49
C PRO A 138 6.26 -23.44 -10.08
N GLY A 139 5.06 -23.63 -9.54
CA GLY A 139 4.59 -24.95 -9.06
C GLY A 139 4.90 -25.25 -7.59
N LEU A 140 5.53 -24.32 -6.85
CA LEU A 140 5.74 -24.48 -5.41
C LEU A 140 4.39 -24.46 -4.66
N ALA A 141 3.93 -25.64 -4.24
CA ALA A 141 2.72 -25.74 -3.45
C ALA A 141 2.96 -25.36 -1.97
N PRO A 142 1.99 -24.73 -1.31
CA PRO A 142 2.13 -24.42 0.10
C PRO A 142 2.10 -25.69 0.96
N PRO A 143 2.83 -25.71 2.09
CA PRO A 143 2.72 -26.79 3.05
C PRO A 143 1.27 -26.98 3.49
N ARG A 144 0.77 -28.22 3.50
CA ARG A 144 -0.65 -28.53 3.80
C ARG A 144 -1.12 -27.90 5.12
N GLY A 145 -0.30 -27.98 6.18
CA GLY A 145 -0.62 -27.38 7.47
C GLY A 145 -0.72 -25.85 7.43
N LEU A 146 0.07 -25.18 6.60
CA LEU A 146 0.00 -23.73 6.38
C LEU A 146 -1.29 -23.38 5.63
N ALA A 147 -1.62 -24.11 4.57
CA ALA A 147 -2.81 -23.88 3.77
C ALA A 147 -4.11 -24.02 4.61
N ILE A 148 -4.21 -25.07 5.43
CA ILE A 148 -5.37 -25.29 6.31
C ILE A 148 -5.51 -24.16 7.33
N ARG A 149 -4.41 -23.77 8.01
CA ARG A 149 -4.44 -22.66 8.98
C ARG A 149 -4.78 -21.34 8.32
N HIS A 150 -4.20 -21.07 7.15
CA HIS A 150 -4.49 -19.85 6.39
C HIS A 150 -5.99 -19.77 6.04
N ALA A 151 -6.58 -20.83 5.48
CA ALA A 151 -8.01 -20.87 5.16
C ALA A 151 -8.92 -20.69 6.39
N PHE A 152 -8.54 -21.28 7.53
CA PHE A 152 -9.26 -21.08 8.80
C PHE A 152 -9.22 -19.63 9.25
N TYR A 153 -8.03 -18.99 9.26
CA TYR A 153 -7.89 -17.60 9.68
C TYR A 153 -8.44 -16.61 8.65
N ASP A 154 -8.47 -16.98 7.37
CA ASP A 154 -9.11 -16.16 6.35
C ASP A 154 -10.59 -15.94 6.69
N ARG A 155 -11.29 -17.03 7.01
CA ARG A 155 -12.70 -16.96 7.40
C ARG A 155 -12.93 -16.22 8.73
N LEU A 156 -12.01 -16.35 9.67
CA LEU A 156 -12.18 -15.79 11.02
C LEU A 156 -11.78 -14.30 11.10
N PHE A 157 -10.67 -13.91 10.45
CA PHE A 157 -10.04 -12.59 10.59
C PHE A 157 -9.77 -11.88 9.27
N TYR A 158 -9.12 -12.53 8.28
CA TYR A 158 -8.58 -11.81 7.11
C TYR A 158 -9.68 -11.24 6.24
N GLY A 159 -10.76 -11.98 6.01
CA GLY A 159 -11.94 -11.46 5.31
C GLY A 159 -12.52 -10.20 5.95
N LYS A 160 -12.52 -10.12 7.28
CA LYS A 160 -12.98 -8.92 8.02
C LYS A 160 -12.00 -7.76 7.89
N LEU A 161 -10.69 -8.02 7.87
CA LEU A 161 -9.67 -7.00 7.65
C LEU A 161 -9.77 -6.43 6.24
N ARG A 162 -9.92 -7.29 5.22
CA ARG A 162 -10.17 -6.82 3.84
C ARG A 162 -11.45 -5.98 3.76
N ALA A 163 -12.51 -6.42 4.38
CA ALA A 163 -13.78 -5.67 4.41
C ALA A 163 -13.64 -4.28 5.06
N LEU A 164 -12.86 -4.15 6.14
CA LEU A 164 -12.56 -2.85 6.77
C LEU A 164 -11.81 -1.90 5.80
N MET A 165 -11.02 -2.44 4.90
CA MET A 165 -10.31 -1.69 3.86
C MET A 165 -11.14 -1.54 2.56
N GLY A 166 -12.43 -1.85 2.59
CA GLY A 166 -13.34 -1.73 1.45
C GLY A 166 -13.49 -3.00 0.61
N GLY A 167 -12.67 -4.03 0.82
CA GLY A 167 -12.78 -5.36 0.21
C GLY A 167 -12.53 -5.42 -1.31
N ARG A 168 -11.96 -4.38 -1.91
CA ARG A 168 -11.72 -4.25 -3.35
C ARG A 168 -10.29 -3.83 -3.72
N ILE A 169 -9.39 -3.76 -2.72
CA ILE A 169 -8.01 -3.35 -2.96
C ILE A 169 -7.30 -4.44 -3.74
N ASP A 170 -6.84 -4.10 -4.94
CA ASP A 170 -5.98 -4.93 -5.76
C ASP A 170 -4.53 -4.82 -5.27
N TYR A 171 -4.07 -3.58 -5.04
CA TYR A 171 -2.72 -3.27 -4.55
C TYR A 171 -2.70 -2.02 -3.68
N LEU A 172 -1.79 -2.01 -2.71
CA LEU A 172 -1.33 -0.80 -2.02
C LEU A 172 0.10 -0.50 -2.46
N LEU A 173 0.39 0.76 -2.75
CA LEU A 173 1.75 1.23 -2.96
C LEU A 173 2.22 1.92 -1.67
N SER A 174 3.27 1.40 -1.07
CA SER A 174 3.93 2.01 0.09
C SER A 174 5.14 2.81 -0.34
N GLY A 175 5.28 4.02 0.18
CA GLY A 175 6.40 4.90 -0.11
C GLY A 175 6.71 5.86 1.03
N ALA A 176 7.65 6.76 0.78
CA ALA A 176 8.14 7.79 1.70
C ALA A 176 8.93 7.29 2.92
N SER A 177 8.91 6.00 3.24
CA SER A 177 9.79 5.38 4.25
C SER A 177 9.86 3.87 4.01
N PRO A 178 10.93 3.19 4.52
CA PRO A 178 11.05 1.74 4.39
C PRO A 178 9.86 0.99 4.99
N LEU A 179 9.42 -0.06 4.32
CA LEU A 179 8.38 -0.97 4.82
C LEU A 179 9.05 -2.17 5.50
N ASP A 180 8.58 -2.50 6.69
CA ASP A 180 8.99 -3.72 7.39
C ASP A 180 8.57 -4.97 6.60
N ALA A 181 9.49 -5.94 6.43
CA ALA A 181 9.24 -7.13 5.64
C ALA A 181 8.10 -8.00 6.19
N ASP A 182 7.98 -8.12 7.54
CA ASP A 182 6.88 -8.85 8.16
C ASP A 182 5.55 -8.15 7.91
N LEU A 183 5.55 -6.80 7.86
CA LEU A 183 4.36 -6.02 7.55
C LEU A 183 3.94 -6.23 6.10
N CYS A 184 4.88 -6.20 5.16
CA CYS A 184 4.65 -6.50 3.75
C CYS A 184 4.06 -7.90 3.58
N ASN A 185 4.71 -8.92 4.16
CA ASN A 185 4.27 -10.31 4.12
C ASN A 185 2.92 -10.54 4.81
N PHE A 186 2.65 -9.84 5.91
CA PHE A 186 1.34 -9.88 6.56
C PHE A 186 0.23 -9.44 5.61
N TYR A 187 0.40 -8.30 4.94
CA TYR A 187 -0.60 -7.79 4.00
C TYR A 187 -0.74 -8.68 2.75
N ALA A 188 0.36 -9.15 2.18
CA ALA A 188 0.33 -10.14 1.11
C ALA A 188 -0.43 -11.41 1.53
N GLY A 189 -0.17 -11.88 2.75
CA GLY A 189 -0.81 -13.06 3.33
C GLY A 189 -2.29 -12.92 3.61
N ILE A 190 -2.80 -11.71 3.76
CA ILE A 190 -4.25 -11.47 3.86
C ILE A 190 -4.88 -11.09 2.51
N SER A 191 -4.17 -11.32 1.40
CA SER A 191 -4.61 -10.98 0.03
C SER A 191 -4.86 -9.48 -0.19
N VAL A 192 -3.99 -8.64 0.36
CA VAL A 192 -3.89 -7.20 0.11
C VAL A 192 -2.42 -6.88 -0.16
N PRO A 193 -1.88 -7.24 -1.33
CA PRO A 193 -0.47 -7.09 -1.62
C PRO A 193 -0.03 -5.62 -1.55
N VAL A 194 1.14 -5.40 -0.98
CA VAL A 194 1.79 -4.10 -0.92
C VAL A 194 3.01 -4.12 -1.82
N ILE A 195 3.08 -3.18 -2.74
CA ILE A 195 4.26 -2.92 -3.55
C ILE A 195 4.99 -1.70 -2.97
N GLU A 196 6.31 -1.72 -3.03
CA GLU A 196 7.13 -0.62 -2.53
C GLU A 196 7.62 0.26 -3.67
N GLY A 197 7.72 1.57 -3.39
CA GLY A 197 8.29 2.55 -4.30
C GLY A 197 9.21 3.50 -3.55
N TYR A 198 10.36 3.76 -4.14
CA TYR A 198 11.33 4.74 -3.66
C TYR A 198 11.36 5.96 -4.55
N GLY A 199 11.44 7.13 -3.95
CA GLY A 199 11.58 8.40 -4.65
C GLY A 199 11.84 9.54 -3.69
N LEU A 200 12.26 10.66 -4.26
CA LEU A 200 12.56 11.90 -3.56
C LEU A 200 11.70 13.04 -4.12
N THR A 201 11.57 14.13 -3.38
CA THR A 201 10.97 15.36 -3.90
C THR A 201 11.73 15.86 -5.12
N GLU A 202 13.05 15.78 -5.09
CA GLU A 202 13.97 16.19 -6.13
C GLU A 202 13.84 15.37 -7.42
N THR A 203 13.34 14.16 -7.32
CA THR A 203 13.09 13.26 -8.47
C THR A 203 11.65 13.29 -8.97
N THR A 204 10.80 14.12 -8.38
CA THR A 204 9.38 14.25 -8.73
C THR A 204 8.57 12.97 -8.41
N ALA A 205 8.82 12.36 -7.25
CA ALA A 205 8.24 11.09 -6.78
C ALA A 205 8.93 9.84 -7.37
N PRO A 206 8.27 8.68 -7.68
CA PRO A 206 8.99 7.42 -7.72
C PRO A 206 10.10 7.38 -8.77
N VAL A 207 11.29 6.95 -8.34
CA VAL A 207 12.44 6.61 -9.20
C VAL A 207 12.45 5.13 -9.48
N THR A 208 12.16 4.34 -8.44
CA THR A 208 12.04 2.89 -8.53
C THR A 208 10.72 2.47 -7.92
N GLY A 209 10.22 1.34 -8.34
CA GLY A 209 9.03 0.73 -7.76
C GLY A 209 8.89 -0.71 -8.23
N ILE A 210 8.43 -1.55 -7.31
CA ILE A 210 8.18 -2.95 -7.60
C ILE A 210 6.96 -3.05 -8.52
N ARG A 211 7.08 -3.87 -9.56
CA ARG A 211 5.95 -4.21 -10.42
C ARG A 211 5.02 -5.21 -9.73
N VAL A 212 3.77 -5.15 -10.10
CA VAL A 212 2.77 -6.15 -9.72
C VAL A 212 3.28 -7.56 -10.07
N GLY A 213 3.23 -8.47 -9.10
CA GLY A 213 3.73 -9.85 -9.28
C GLY A 213 5.25 -10.03 -9.13
N GLY A 214 6.02 -8.95 -8.90
CA GLY A 214 7.46 -9.01 -8.64
C GLY A 214 7.84 -8.59 -7.22
N ALA A 215 6.89 -8.58 -6.30
CA ALA A 215 7.12 -8.10 -4.94
C ALA A 215 8.15 -8.96 -4.19
N ARG A 216 9.16 -8.31 -3.65
CA ARG A 216 10.11 -8.89 -2.71
C ARG A 216 10.13 -8.02 -1.46
N ALA A 217 9.71 -8.59 -0.36
CA ALA A 217 9.60 -7.86 0.91
C ALA A 217 10.95 -7.25 1.32
N GLY A 218 10.94 -5.95 1.65
CA GLY A 218 12.14 -5.20 2.04
C GLY A 218 13.06 -4.79 0.88
N SER A 219 12.59 -4.82 -0.36
CA SER A 219 13.30 -4.29 -1.54
C SER A 219 12.45 -3.30 -2.32
N VAL A 220 13.09 -2.41 -3.10
CA VAL A 220 12.47 -1.42 -4.00
C VAL A 220 13.12 -1.41 -5.37
#